data_3b8f220bf6d393d73861e65ff2b5082e
#
_entry.id   3b8f220bf6d393d73861e65ff2b5082e
#
_cell.length_a   1.000
_cell.length_b   1.000
_cell.length_c   1.000
_cell.angle_alpha   90.00
_cell.angle_beta   90.00
_cell.angle_gamma   90.00
#
_symmetry.space_group_name_H-M   'P 1'
#
loop_
_entity.id
_entity.type
_entity.pdbx_description
1 polymer ?
#
loop_
_entity_poly.entity_id
_entity_poly.type
_entity_poly.pdbx_seq_one_letter_code
_entity_poly.pdbx_strand_id
1 'polypeptide(L)'
;MAVRKLSLLDKQRIINNLVRLQGEDRRLRFGGMVSDDYIKEYVFNSFTEDNKWFGVESETKIVAACHVSILDGQAELGCSVDKEFRGEGIAQKMFDRAVTWVRTKGIHEVYMHCLSENGAMKHIAKKNEMLVVSESGETDANMVVATPNPFVHMVDAYADRMALYDMVFKQNMKVLRSMYA
;
A
#
# COMPACT_ATOMS: atom_id res chain seq x y z
N MET A 1 -11.36 8.51 2.24
CA MET A 1 -11.21 7.08 2.59
C MET A 1 -10.01 6.94 3.52
N ALA A 2 -10.15 6.16 4.61
CA ALA A 2 -9.07 5.89 5.55
C ALA A 2 -8.16 4.76 5.04
N VAL A 3 -6.86 4.86 5.31
CA VAL A 3 -5.88 3.80 5.06
C VAL A 3 -5.73 2.99 6.35
N ARG A 4 -5.93 1.69 6.28
CA ARG A 4 -5.73 0.80 7.43
C ARG A 4 -4.63 -0.23 7.21
N LYS A 5 -4.05 -0.73 8.28
CA LYS A 5 -3.25 -1.94 8.26
C LYS A 5 -4.14 -3.14 7.95
N LEU A 6 -3.70 -3.97 7.03
CA LEU A 6 -4.38 -5.21 6.68
C LEU A 6 -3.76 -6.37 7.48
N SER A 7 -4.60 -7.31 7.85
CA SER A 7 -4.23 -8.47 8.66
C SER A 7 -4.34 -9.77 7.86
N LEU A 8 -3.98 -10.89 8.49
CA LEU A 8 -4.18 -12.22 7.92
C LEU A 8 -5.62 -12.49 7.48
N LEU A 9 -6.61 -11.89 8.17
CA LEU A 9 -8.02 -12.01 7.80
C LEU A 9 -8.36 -11.33 6.47
N ASP A 10 -7.51 -10.40 6.03
CA ASP A 10 -7.67 -9.69 4.76
C ASP A 10 -6.98 -10.38 3.58
N LYS A 11 -6.23 -11.45 3.82
CA LYS A 11 -5.40 -12.13 2.82
C LYS A 11 -6.16 -12.40 1.52
N GLN A 12 -7.32 -13.02 1.59
CA GLN A 12 -8.14 -13.32 0.41
C GLN A 12 -8.63 -12.05 -0.30
N ARG A 13 -8.92 -11.00 0.46
CA ARG A 13 -9.38 -9.71 -0.08
C ARG A 13 -8.25 -8.96 -0.80
N ILE A 14 -7.00 -9.09 -0.30
CA ILE A 14 -5.79 -8.57 -0.97
C ILE A 14 -5.56 -9.33 -2.28
N ILE A 15 -5.61 -10.66 -2.24
CA ILE A 15 -5.51 -11.50 -3.45
C ILE A 15 -6.54 -11.05 -4.48
N ASN A 16 -7.80 -10.92 -4.09
CA ASN A 16 -8.87 -10.51 -4.98
C ASN A 16 -8.64 -9.09 -5.56
N ASN A 17 -8.02 -8.17 -4.80
CA ASN A 17 -7.65 -6.85 -5.32
C ASN A 17 -6.56 -6.96 -6.38
N LEU A 18 -5.47 -7.68 -6.09
CA LEU A 18 -4.33 -7.78 -6.99
C LEU A 18 -4.64 -8.59 -8.26
N VAL A 19 -5.44 -9.65 -8.16
CA VAL A 19 -5.88 -10.47 -9.31
C VAL A 19 -6.77 -9.65 -10.27
N ARG A 20 -7.53 -8.68 -9.77
CA ARG A 20 -8.32 -7.76 -10.63
C ARG A 20 -7.44 -6.84 -11.50
N LEU A 21 -6.18 -6.62 -11.13
CA LEU A 21 -5.26 -5.89 -11.97
C LEU A 21 -5.03 -6.69 -13.27
N GLN A 22 -5.29 -6.08 -14.41
CA GLN A 22 -5.16 -6.74 -15.72
C GLN A 22 -4.22 -5.96 -16.64
N GLY A 23 -3.64 -6.67 -17.60
CA GLY A 23 -2.79 -6.09 -18.63
C GLY A 23 -1.70 -5.20 -18.05
N GLU A 24 -1.67 -3.95 -18.49
CA GLU A 24 -0.65 -2.97 -18.12
C GLU A 24 -0.61 -2.68 -16.62
N ASP A 25 -1.76 -2.63 -15.94
CA ASP A 25 -1.80 -2.36 -14.49
C ASP A 25 -1.10 -3.46 -13.68
N ARG A 26 -1.28 -4.73 -14.10
CA ARG A 26 -0.58 -5.87 -13.48
C ARG A 26 0.92 -5.81 -13.76
N ARG A 27 1.29 -5.55 -15.00
CA ARG A 27 2.69 -5.42 -15.41
C ARG A 27 3.41 -4.31 -14.63
N LEU A 28 2.82 -3.13 -14.55
CA LEU A 28 3.38 -2.00 -13.79
C LEU A 28 3.49 -2.27 -12.28
N ARG A 29 2.57 -3.07 -11.71
CA ARG A 29 2.60 -3.39 -10.27
C ARG A 29 3.70 -4.40 -9.91
N PHE A 30 3.99 -5.33 -10.80
CA PHE A 30 4.90 -6.45 -10.51
C PHE A 30 6.22 -6.39 -11.30
N GLY A 31 6.45 -5.34 -12.08
CA GLY A 31 7.62 -5.22 -12.97
C GLY A 31 7.55 -6.13 -14.20
N GLY A 32 6.49 -6.92 -14.34
CA GLY A 32 6.31 -7.88 -15.44
C GLY A 32 4.94 -8.54 -15.42
N MET A 33 4.69 -9.37 -16.42
CA MET A 33 3.46 -10.18 -16.48
C MET A 33 3.57 -11.35 -15.51
N VAL A 34 2.66 -11.43 -14.58
CA VAL A 34 2.60 -12.52 -13.58
C VAL A 34 1.24 -13.22 -13.63
N SER A 35 1.21 -14.52 -13.27
CA SER A 35 -0.02 -15.30 -13.19
C SER A 35 -0.81 -15.01 -11.91
N ASP A 36 -2.09 -15.42 -11.88
CA ASP A 36 -2.90 -15.35 -10.67
C ASP A 36 -2.31 -16.22 -9.54
N ASP A 37 -1.72 -17.35 -9.89
CA ASP A 37 -1.11 -18.24 -8.89
C ASP A 37 0.16 -17.62 -8.27
N TYR A 38 0.97 -16.92 -9.07
CA TYR A 38 2.08 -16.12 -8.54
C TYR A 38 1.57 -15.06 -7.54
N ILE A 39 0.51 -14.35 -7.88
CA ILE A 39 -0.09 -13.33 -6.98
C ILE A 39 -0.58 -13.96 -5.68
N LYS A 40 -1.23 -15.12 -5.73
CA LYS A 40 -1.68 -15.85 -4.54
C LYS A 40 -0.51 -16.24 -3.65
N GLU A 41 0.55 -16.81 -4.24
CA GLU A 41 1.75 -17.21 -3.54
C GLU A 41 2.48 -16.00 -2.94
N TYR A 42 2.65 -14.92 -3.70
CA TYR A 42 3.24 -13.67 -3.24
C TYR A 42 2.51 -13.12 -2.00
N VAL A 43 1.18 -13.01 -2.05
CA VAL A 43 0.39 -12.54 -0.90
C VAL A 43 0.46 -13.55 0.25
N PHE A 44 0.45 -14.85 -0.04
CA PHE A 44 0.52 -15.88 0.99
C PHE A 44 1.81 -15.79 1.80
N ASN A 45 2.94 -15.59 1.13
CA ASN A 45 4.27 -15.56 1.73
C ASN A 45 4.63 -14.18 2.33
N SER A 46 3.87 -13.12 2.03
CA SER A 46 4.15 -11.75 2.47
C SER A 46 3.62 -11.38 3.87
N PHE A 47 3.07 -12.34 4.63
CA PHE A 47 2.59 -12.09 5.99
C PHE A 47 3.62 -12.54 7.02
N THR A 48 4.69 -11.79 7.14
CA THR A 48 5.77 -11.97 8.12
C THR A 48 5.86 -10.76 9.04
N GLU A 49 6.77 -10.77 10.02
CA GLU A 49 7.02 -9.65 10.92
C GLU A 49 7.64 -8.44 10.21
N ASP A 50 8.41 -8.71 9.14
CA ASP A 50 9.11 -7.70 8.34
C ASP A 50 8.26 -7.17 7.16
N ASN A 51 7.04 -7.66 7.04
CA ASN A 51 6.12 -7.26 6.00
C ASN A 51 4.85 -6.63 6.57
N LYS A 52 4.32 -5.63 5.86
CA LYS A 52 3.06 -5.02 6.21
C LYS A 52 2.25 -4.64 4.98
N TRP A 53 0.98 -4.97 5.04
CA TRP A 53 0.01 -4.52 4.06
C TRP A 53 -0.81 -3.36 4.59
N PHE A 54 -1.01 -2.36 3.74
CA PHE A 54 -1.93 -1.26 3.93
C PHE A 54 -2.98 -1.29 2.84
N GLY A 55 -4.18 -0.85 3.14
CA GLY A 55 -5.24 -0.83 2.15
C GLY A 55 -6.30 0.21 2.42
N VAL A 56 -7.02 0.53 1.36
CA VAL A 56 -8.21 1.37 1.37
C VAL A 56 -9.39 0.53 0.92
N GLU A 57 -10.51 0.68 1.61
CA GLU A 57 -11.75 -0.04 1.33
C GLU A 57 -12.83 0.91 0.83
N SER A 58 -13.53 0.46 -0.21
CA SER A 58 -14.82 0.99 -0.60
C SER A 58 -15.86 -0.10 -0.39
N GLU A 59 -16.89 0.19 0.40
CA GLU A 59 -17.86 -0.78 0.89
C GLU A 59 -17.21 -1.97 1.61
N THR A 60 -17.12 -3.13 0.95
CA THR A 60 -16.52 -4.35 1.50
C THR A 60 -15.30 -4.82 0.72
N LYS A 61 -14.90 -4.07 -0.32
CA LYS A 61 -13.78 -4.43 -1.21
C LYS A 61 -12.55 -3.60 -0.89
N ILE A 62 -11.38 -4.23 -0.91
CA ILE A 62 -10.12 -3.51 -0.98
C ILE A 62 -9.99 -2.97 -2.40
N VAL A 63 -9.89 -1.65 -2.53
CA VAL A 63 -9.79 -0.92 -3.81
C VAL A 63 -8.39 -0.36 -4.04
N ALA A 64 -7.56 -0.39 -3.01
CA ALA A 64 -6.15 -0.05 -3.11
C ALA A 64 -5.36 -0.84 -2.07
N ALA A 65 -4.19 -1.30 -2.44
CA ALA A 65 -3.29 -2.05 -1.57
C ALA A 65 -1.85 -1.58 -1.75
N CYS A 66 -1.13 -1.46 -0.64
CA CYS A 66 0.29 -1.17 -0.58
C CYS A 66 0.97 -2.23 0.28
N HIS A 67 1.96 -2.90 -0.27
CA HIS A 67 2.84 -3.81 0.45
C HIS A 67 4.13 -3.08 0.83
N VAL A 68 4.55 -3.27 2.05
CA VAL A 68 5.85 -2.86 2.56
C VAL A 68 6.62 -4.11 2.95
N SER A 69 7.80 -4.29 2.42
CA SER A 69 8.74 -5.35 2.77
C SER A 69 10.01 -4.73 3.34
N ILE A 70 10.48 -5.21 4.49
CA ILE A 70 11.75 -4.79 5.08
C ILE A 70 12.77 -5.88 4.80
N LEU A 71 13.84 -5.51 4.11
CA LEU A 71 14.96 -6.39 3.78
C LEU A 71 16.27 -5.60 3.94
N ASP A 72 17.25 -6.18 4.60
CA ASP A 72 18.60 -5.60 4.80
C ASP A 72 18.60 -4.14 5.34
N GLY A 73 17.63 -3.82 6.20
CA GLY A 73 17.53 -2.49 6.80
C GLY A 73 16.86 -1.43 5.92
N GLN A 74 16.35 -1.81 4.77
CA GLN A 74 15.60 -0.96 3.84
C GLN A 74 14.15 -1.41 3.74
N ALA A 75 13.23 -0.48 3.50
CA ALA A 75 11.83 -0.77 3.28
C ALA A 75 11.45 -0.54 1.81
N GLU A 76 11.08 -1.61 1.12
CA GLU A 76 10.55 -1.52 -0.24
C GLU A 76 9.02 -1.35 -0.22
N LEU A 77 8.51 -0.42 -1.03
CA LEU A 77 7.08 -0.13 -1.15
C LEU A 77 6.57 -0.42 -2.56
N GLY A 78 5.51 -1.22 -2.63
CA GLY A 78 4.78 -1.48 -3.88
C GLY A 78 3.29 -1.28 -3.71
N CYS A 79 2.71 -0.28 -4.41
CA CYS A 79 1.31 0.11 -4.28
C CYS A 79 0.52 -0.10 -5.57
N SER A 80 -0.78 -0.36 -5.43
CA SER A 80 -1.74 -0.37 -6.53
C SER A 80 -3.06 0.28 -6.11
N VAL A 81 -3.74 0.91 -7.05
CA VAL A 81 -5.07 1.51 -6.87
C VAL A 81 -5.94 1.09 -8.04
N ASP A 82 -7.12 0.56 -7.75
CA ASP A 82 -8.12 0.20 -8.76
C ASP A 82 -8.43 1.43 -9.63
N LYS A 83 -8.60 1.23 -10.92
CA LYS A 83 -8.69 2.30 -11.93
C LYS A 83 -9.75 3.36 -11.61
N GLU A 84 -10.87 2.92 -11.07
CA GLU A 84 -12.03 3.77 -10.72
C GLU A 84 -11.76 4.73 -9.55
N PHE A 85 -10.71 4.45 -8.76
CA PHE A 85 -10.35 5.22 -7.56
C PHE A 85 -9.04 6.01 -7.71
N ARG A 86 -8.52 6.10 -8.93
CA ARG A 86 -7.31 6.88 -9.23
C ARG A 86 -7.61 8.38 -9.24
N GLY A 87 -6.60 9.18 -9.03
CA GLY A 87 -6.75 10.65 -8.99
C GLY A 87 -7.23 11.21 -7.65
N GLU A 88 -7.66 10.38 -6.69
CA GLU A 88 -8.16 10.81 -5.38
C GLU A 88 -7.05 10.93 -4.29
N GLY A 89 -5.80 10.81 -4.67
CA GLY A 89 -4.67 10.88 -3.73
C GLY A 89 -4.52 9.65 -2.82
N ILE A 90 -5.19 8.54 -3.13
CA ILE A 90 -5.17 7.31 -2.32
C ILE A 90 -3.76 6.73 -2.22
N ALA A 91 -3.03 6.66 -3.34
CA ALA A 91 -1.66 6.14 -3.35
C ALA A 91 -0.72 6.95 -2.45
N GLN A 92 -0.85 8.29 -2.46
CA GLN A 92 -0.08 9.16 -1.56
C GLN A 92 -0.42 8.88 -0.09
N LYS A 93 -1.70 8.78 0.26
CA LYS A 93 -2.11 8.47 1.65
C LYS A 93 -1.58 7.11 2.11
N MET A 94 -1.55 6.10 1.22
CA MET A 94 -0.96 4.80 1.54
C MET A 94 0.56 4.90 1.72
N PHE A 95 1.24 5.66 0.86
CA PHE A 95 2.67 5.92 0.98
C PHE A 95 2.99 6.58 2.32
N ASP A 96 2.32 7.68 2.67
CA ASP A 96 2.52 8.40 3.94
C ASP A 96 2.30 7.49 5.16
N ARG A 97 1.27 6.64 5.08
CA ARG A 97 0.95 5.67 6.13
C ARG A 97 2.01 4.58 6.26
N ALA A 98 2.52 4.08 5.13
CA ALA A 98 3.59 3.10 5.06
C ALA A 98 4.90 3.66 5.63
N VAL A 99 5.29 4.86 5.22
CA VAL A 99 6.49 5.55 5.73
C VAL A 99 6.38 5.79 7.24
N THR A 100 5.23 6.20 7.74
CA THR A 100 4.99 6.34 9.19
C THR A 100 5.27 5.03 9.93
N TRP A 101 4.76 3.91 9.42
CA TRP A 101 4.99 2.59 10.01
C TRP A 101 6.47 2.16 9.91
N VAL A 102 7.12 2.36 8.77
CA VAL A 102 8.54 2.07 8.56
C VAL A 102 9.40 2.78 9.62
N ARG A 103 9.10 4.05 9.90
CA ARG A 103 9.77 4.80 10.96
C ARG A 103 9.57 4.19 12.35
N THR A 104 8.37 3.63 12.66
CA THR A 104 8.16 2.94 13.95
C THR A 104 9.00 1.69 14.10
N LYS A 105 9.50 1.12 13.00
CA LYS A 105 10.40 -0.04 12.99
C LYS A 105 11.89 0.34 13.10
N GLY A 106 12.20 1.63 13.16
CA GLY A 106 13.59 2.11 13.19
C GLY A 106 14.31 2.02 11.85
N ILE A 107 13.58 1.83 10.77
CA ILE A 107 14.13 1.79 9.42
C ILE A 107 14.28 3.22 8.91
N HIS A 108 15.43 3.53 8.30
CA HIS A 108 15.78 4.87 7.85
C HIS A 108 15.74 5.03 6.34
N GLU A 109 15.70 3.95 5.58
CA GLU A 109 15.69 3.97 4.13
C GLU A 109 14.41 3.39 3.58
N VAL A 110 13.78 4.16 2.68
CA VAL A 110 12.60 3.75 1.92
C VAL A 110 12.97 3.72 0.45
N TYR A 111 12.63 2.63 -0.18
CA TYR A 111 12.95 2.32 -1.56
C TYR A 111 11.70 1.98 -2.35
N MET A 112 11.65 2.38 -3.61
CA MET A 112 10.64 1.97 -4.58
C MET A 112 11.32 1.60 -5.89
N HIS A 113 10.99 0.43 -6.39
CA HIS A 113 11.40 -0.03 -7.71
C HIS A 113 10.19 -0.09 -8.65
N CYS A 114 10.33 0.41 -9.86
CA CYS A 114 9.26 0.35 -10.85
C CYS A 114 9.80 0.45 -12.28
N LEU A 115 8.99 0.03 -13.23
CA LEU A 115 9.29 0.27 -14.64
C LEU A 115 9.30 1.78 -14.94
N SER A 116 10.22 2.24 -15.80
CA SER A 116 10.41 3.67 -16.10
C SER A 116 9.18 4.35 -16.70
N GLU A 117 8.27 3.59 -17.27
CA GLU A 117 6.98 4.06 -17.79
C GLU A 117 5.89 4.16 -16.72
N ASN A 118 6.14 3.69 -15.48
CA ASN A 118 5.20 3.83 -14.35
C ASN A 118 5.14 5.28 -13.85
N GLY A 119 4.42 6.12 -14.60
CA GLY A 119 4.26 7.54 -14.28
C GLY A 119 3.64 7.80 -12.92
N ALA A 120 2.75 6.91 -12.46
CA ALA A 120 2.09 7.04 -11.15
C ALA A 120 3.10 6.88 -10.00
N MET A 121 3.96 5.85 -10.03
CA MET A 121 4.99 5.64 -9.01
C MET A 121 6.06 6.74 -9.06
N LYS A 122 6.49 7.17 -10.24
CA LYS A 122 7.40 8.30 -10.41
C LYS A 122 6.82 9.61 -9.88
N HIS A 123 5.51 9.82 -10.02
CA HIS A 123 4.84 10.98 -9.43
C HIS A 123 4.88 10.94 -7.90
N ILE A 124 4.60 9.78 -7.28
CA ILE A 124 4.72 9.59 -5.83
C ILE A 124 6.15 9.85 -5.36
N ALA A 125 7.14 9.28 -6.05
CA ALA A 125 8.56 9.48 -5.72
C ALA A 125 8.94 10.97 -5.75
N LYS A 126 8.61 11.67 -6.82
CA LYS A 126 8.90 13.12 -6.95
C LYS A 126 8.20 13.96 -5.90
N LYS A 127 6.93 13.66 -5.61
CA LYS A 127 6.16 14.40 -4.61
C LYS A 127 6.72 14.25 -3.20
N ASN A 128 7.39 13.13 -2.93
CA ASN A 128 8.03 12.84 -1.64
C ASN A 128 9.54 13.11 -1.66
N GLU A 129 10.03 13.88 -2.65
CA GLU A 129 11.42 14.33 -2.76
C GLU A 129 12.44 13.16 -2.75
N MET A 130 12.00 11.99 -3.26
CA MET A 130 12.89 10.83 -3.38
C MET A 130 13.95 11.08 -4.46
N LEU A 131 15.16 10.59 -4.22
CA LEU A 131 16.20 10.52 -5.25
C LEU A 131 15.78 9.48 -6.29
N VAL A 132 15.53 9.93 -7.53
CA VAL A 132 15.04 9.07 -8.61
C VAL A 132 16.15 8.84 -9.62
N VAL A 133 16.47 7.59 -9.88
CA VAL A 133 17.44 7.16 -10.90
C VAL A 133 16.70 6.24 -11.88
N SER A 134 16.81 6.53 -13.19
CA SER A 134 16.19 5.69 -14.22
C SER A 134 17.28 5.17 -15.14
N GLU A 135 17.35 3.85 -15.28
CA GLU A 135 18.33 3.17 -16.13
C GLU A 135 17.71 1.90 -16.74
N SER A 136 18.05 1.63 -17.99
CA SER A 136 17.69 0.36 -18.68
C SER A 136 16.19 -0.03 -18.64
N GLY A 137 15.29 0.96 -18.58
CA GLY A 137 13.84 0.70 -18.56
C GLY A 137 13.26 0.54 -17.15
N GLU A 138 14.07 0.65 -16.12
CA GLU A 138 13.69 0.60 -14.71
C GLU A 138 13.93 1.95 -14.03
N THR A 139 13.27 2.18 -12.93
CA THR A 139 13.40 3.38 -12.11
C THR A 139 13.44 3.01 -10.65
N ASP A 140 14.52 3.42 -10.01
CA ASP A 140 14.73 3.33 -8.59
C ASP A 140 14.48 4.68 -7.94
N ALA A 141 13.79 4.68 -6.82
CA ALA A 141 13.58 5.88 -6.03
C ALA A 141 13.89 5.59 -4.57
N ASN A 142 14.76 6.40 -3.98
CA ASN A 142 15.23 6.22 -2.61
C ASN A 142 15.00 7.49 -1.80
N MET A 143 14.66 7.33 -0.53
CA MET A 143 14.62 8.43 0.44
C MET A 143 15.11 7.98 1.82
N VAL A 144 15.73 8.90 2.52
CA VAL A 144 16.06 8.74 3.94
C VAL A 144 14.93 9.33 4.76
N VAL A 145 14.40 8.55 5.68
CA VAL A 145 13.34 8.99 6.59
C VAL A 145 13.88 9.31 7.97
N ALA A 146 13.25 10.28 8.63
CA ALA A 146 13.67 10.72 9.94
C ALA A 146 13.60 9.59 10.99
N THR A 147 14.53 9.63 11.95
CA THR A 147 14.58 8.70 13.08
C THR A 147 13.23 8.59 13.81
N PRO A 148 12.90 7.42 14.34
CA PRO A 148 11.70 7.26 15.14
C PRO A 148 11.78 8.15 16.40
N ASN A 149 10.63 8.68 16.77
CA ASN A 149 10.45 9.40 18.03
C ASN A 149 9.11 8.97 18.64
N PRO A 150 8.85 9.23 19.93
CA PRO A 150 7.59 8.84 20.57
C PRO A 150 6.34 9.34 19.84
N PHE A 151 6.43 10.51 19.22
CA PHE A 151 5.30 11.09 18.48
C PHE A 151 4.91 10.25 17.24
N VAL A 152 5.87 9.66 16.54
CA VAL A 152 5.59 8.77 15.38
C VAL A 152 4.77 7.55 15.80
N HIS A 153 5.09 6.95 16.95
CA HIS A 153 4.30 5.82 17.48
C HIS A 153 2.88 6.24 17.85
N MET A 154 2.70 7.44 18.40
CA MET A 154 1.36 7.98 18.69
C MET A 154 0.56 8.22 17.40
N VAL A 155 1.18 8.79 16.37
CA VAL A 155 0.55 9.03 15.06
C VAL A 155 0.14 7.71 14.42
N ASP A 156 1.01 6.70 14.45
CA ASP A 156 0.73 5.36 13.92
C ASP A 156 -0.47 4.72 14.63
N ALA A 157 -0.48 4.75 15.97
CA ALA A 157 -1.58 4.21 16.77
C ALA A 157 -2.90 4.98 16.57
N TYR A 158 -2.83 6.30 16.45
CA TYR A 158 -4.00 7.12 16.17
C TYR A 158 -4.61 6.80 14.81
N ALA A 159 -3.77 6.69 13.79
CA ALA A 159 -4.22 6.33 12.44
C ALA A 159 -4.91 4.95 12.40
N ASP A 160 -4.40 3.98 13.17
CA ASP A 160 -5.04 2.66 13.30
C ASP A 160 -6.43 2.77 13.93
N ARG A 161 -6.58 3.57 14.99
CA ARG A 161 -7.88 3.81 15.63
C ARG A 161 -8.87 4.49 14.68
N MET A 162 -8.44 5.52 13.98
CA MET A 162 -9.29 6.22 13.02
C MET A 162 -9.74 5.31 11.87
N ALA A 163 -8.85 4.45 11.39
CA ALA A 163 -9.18 3.46 10.36
C ALA A 163 -10.20 2.42 10.88
N LEU A 164 -10.09 2.00 12.13
CA LEU A 164 -11.06 1.12 12.76
C LEU A 164 -12.45 1.77 12.88
N TYR A 165 -12.51 3.03 13.31
CA TYR A 165 -13.78 3.77 13.36
C TYR A 165 -14.43 3.92 11.98
N ASP A 166 -13.65 4.26 10.94
CA ASP A 166 -14.15 4.33 9.56
C ASP A 166 -14.73 2.99 9.09
N MET A 167 -14.05 1.89 9.40
CA MET A 167 -14.49 0.53 9.07
C MET A 167 -15.82 0.18 9.75
N VAL A 168 -15.91 0.38 11.08
CA VAL A 168 -17.12 0.09 11.87
C VAL A 168 -18.29 0.97 11.38
N PHE A 169 -18.05 2.24 11.13
CA PHE A 169 -19.07 3.14 10.62
C PHE A 169 -19.63 2.67 9.27
N LYS A 170 -18.75 2.29 8.33
CA LYS A 170 -19.17 1.78 7.00
C LYS A 170 -19.96 0.48 7.11
N GLN A 171 -19.57 -0.43 8.01
CA GLN A 171 -20.32 -1.67 8.26
C GLN A 171 -21.72 -1.39 8.80
N ASN A 172 -21.84 -0.51 9.79
CA ASN A 172 -23.12 -0.12 10.37
C ASN A 172 -24.03 0.56 9.34
N MET A 173 -23.49 1.45 8.51
CA MET A 173 -24.23 2.10 7.43
C MET A 173 -24.73 1.10 6.38
N LYS A 174 -23.94 0.05 6.09
CA LYS A 174 -24.38 -1.01 5.17
C LYS A 174 -25.56 -1.81 5.74
N VAL A 175 -25.50 -2.17 7.03
CA VAL A 175 -26.60 -2.86 7.72
C VAL A 175 -27.85 -2.00 7.71
N LEU A 176 -27.72 -0.71 8.07
CA LEU A 176 -28.85 0.22 8.04
C LEU A 176 -29.49 0.29 6.64
N ARG A 177 -28.70 0.45 5.58
CA ARG A 177 -29.21 0.50 4.21
C ARG A 177 -29.95 -0.81 3.82
N SER A 178 -29.46 -1.96 4.27
CA SER A 178 -30.12 -3.23 3.98
C SER A 178 -31.43 -3.45 4.75
N MET A 179 -31.67 -2.68 5.84
CA MET A 179 -32.93 -2.73 6.61
C MET A 179 -34.03 -1.83 6.01
N TYR A 180 -33.64 -0.86 5.18
CA TYR A 180 -34.58 0.09 4.55
C TYR A 180 -34.72 -0.08 3.03
N ALA A 181 -34.08 -1.10 2.46
CA ALA A 181 -34.21 -1.51 1.05
C ALA A 181 -35.12 -2.73 0.92
#